data_faf1d8ec54ec0402b2f286b3dda5246d
#
_entry.id   faf1d8ec54ec0402b2f286b3dda5246d
#
_cell.length_a   1.000
_cell.length_b   1.000
_cell.length_c   1.000
_cell.angle_alpha   90.00
_cell.angle_beta   90.00
_cell.angle_gamma   90.00
#
_symmetry.space_group_name_H-M   'P 1'
#
loop_
_entity.id
_entity.type
_entity.pdbx_description
1 polymer ?
#
loop_
_entity_poly.entity_id
_entity_poly.type
_entity_poly.pdbx_seq_one_letter_code
_entity_poly.pdbx_strand_id
1 'polypeptide(L)'
;MMDRYQDYETLCRDFRIEVPKYYNFGFDVIDAWAEKDRNKLAMIWVNQQGEEKKYSFRDLKNLSNQAANILVKYGIQKGDRVLLMLPRVPEWWIFVIGLIKLGAVLCPCPTMLTTKDIRYRLNAGKFKMIITNMEHSAKVEQVTEECSTLTCRFLVDGALPGWVSFPSELLYPAPVSFRSVSHPSGKKTLATDPMLIYFTSGTTGEPKMVLHNQSYPLGHLVTARLWQDVSEQDVHFTSSDTGWAKCAWGKIFGQWICGACIFVYDVRGKFKATELLPLLEKYEISTFCVPPTIYRMLILA
;
A
#
# COMPACT_ATOMS: atom_id res chain seq x y z
N MET A 1 8.71 -25.52 1.57
CA MET A 1 9.79 -24.64 2.06
C MET A 1 10.91 -24.77 1.06
N MET A 2 11.21 -23.72 0.26
CA MET A 2 12.39 -23.78 -0.61
C MET A 2 13.62 -23.84 0.29
N ASP A 3 14.52 -24.77 0.00
CA ASP A 3 15.79 -24.84 0.70
C ASP A 3 16.58 -23.55 0.44
N ARG A 4 17.02 -22.85 1.49
CA ARG A 4 17.78 -21.57 1.40
C ARG A 4 19.13 -21.76 0.69
N TYR A 5 19.56 -23.00 0.49
CA TYR A 5 20.87 -23.36 -0.06
C TYR A 5 20.80 -24.02 -1.45
N GLN A 6 19.66 -23.88 -2.14
CA GLN A 6 19.57 -24.36 -3.52
C GLN A 6 20.54 -23.57 -4.39
N ASP A 7 21.38 -24.26 -5.18
CA ASP A 7 22.33 -23.57 -6.05
C ASP A 7 21.61 -22.74 -7.13
N TYR A 8 22.29 -21.72 -7.61
CA TYR A 8 21.73 -20.74 -8.56
C TYR A 8 21.17 -21.38 -9.83
N GLU A 9 21.86 -22.38 -10.39
CA GLU A 9 21.46 -23.03 -11.64
C GLU A 9 20.18 -23.85 -11.44
N THR A 10 20.11 -24.60 -10.34
CA THR A 10 18.90 -25.34 -9.95
C THR A 10 17.73 -24.38 -9.71
N LEU A 11 17.97 -23.27 -9.00
CA LEU A 11 16.95 -22.26 -8.76
C LEU A 11 16.44 -21.66 -10.07
N CYS A 12 17.33 -21.24 -10.98
CA CYS A 12 16.94 -20.69 -12.28
C CYS A 12 16.16 -21.68 -13.15
N ARG A 13 16.53 -22.99 -13.08
CA ARG A 13 15.85 -24.04 -13.82
C ARG A 13 14.45 -24.32 -13.28
N ASP A 14 14.31 -24.38 -11.96
CA ASP A 14 13.13 -24.96 -11.29
C ASP A 14 12.17 -23.89 -10.75
N PHE A 15 12.63 -22.64 -10.54
CA PHE A 15 11.77 -21.58 -10.03
C PHE A 15 10.71 -21.19 -11.04
N ARG A 16 9.47 -21.25 -10.66
CA ARG A 16 8.31 -20.81 -11.44
C ARG A 16 7.35 -20.04 -10.53
N ILE A 17 6.72 -19.02 -11.08
CA ILE A 17 5.61 -18.32 -10.45
C ILE A 17 4.34 -18.82 -11.13
N GLU A 18 3.52 -19.56 -10.39
CA GLU A 18 2.20 -19.95 -10.85
C GLU A 18 1.24 -18.78 -10.66
N VAL A 19 0.60 -18.35 -11.74
CA VAL A 19 -0.41 -17.29 -11.71
C VAL A 19 -1.79 -17.95 -11.80
N PRO A 20 -2.57 -17.96 -10.71
CA PRO A 20 -3.92 -18.55 -10.73
C PRO A 20 -4.85 -17.69 -11.59
N LYS A 21 -5.88 -18.31 -12.17
CA LYS A 21 -6.89 -17.58 -12.97
C LYS A 21 -7.60 -16.47 -12.16
N TYR A 22 -7.86 -16.72 -10.89
CA TYR A 22 -8.44 -15.78 -9.95
C TYR A 22 -7.42 -15.50 -8.85
N TYR A 23 -7.13 -14.24 -8.61
CA TYR A 23 -6.21 -13.82 -7.59
C TYR A 23 -6.59 -12.45 -7.06
N ASN A 24 -6.51 -12.29 -5.74
CA ASN A 24 -6.68 -11.01 -5.06
C ASN A 24 -5.78 -10.98 -3.82
N PHE A 25 -4.77 -10.14 -3.85
CA PHE A 25 -3.77 -10.06 -2.77
C PHE A 25 -4.40 -9.86 -1.38
N GLY A 26 -5.50 -9.10 -1.27
CA GLY A 26 -6.18 -8.86 -0.01
C GLY A 26 -6.78 -10.14 0.60
N PHE A 27 -7.34 -11.02 -0.23
CA PHE A 27 -7.93 -12.28 0.23
C PHE A 27 -6.91 -13.41 0.29
N ASP A 28 -6.12 -13.58 -0.79
CA ASP A 28 -5.25 -14.74 -0.95
C ASP A 28 -3.96 -14.65 -0.12
N VAL A 29 -3.61 -13.44 0.37
CA VAL A 29 -2.44 -13.22 1.21
C VAL A 29 -2.84 -12.70 2.60
N ILE A 30 -3.46 -11.52 2.68
CA ILE A 30 -3.73 -10.89 3.99
C ILE A 30 -4.72 -11.71 4.82
N ASP A 31 -5.84 -12.10 4.21
CA ASP A 31 -6.87 -12.86 4.91
C ASP A 31 -6.39 -14.30 5.19
N ALA A 32 -5.62 -14.90 4.27
CA ALA A 32 -5.05 -16.23 4.47
C ALA A 32 -4.07 -16.28 5.66
N TRP A 33 -3.20 -15.28 5.81
CA TRP A 33 -2.33 -15.19 7.01
C TRP A 33 -3.13 -14.94 8.29
N ALA A 34 -4.16 -14.08 8.24
CA ALA A 34 -5.04 -13.82 9.37
C ALA A 34 -5.80 -15.07 9.85
N GLU A 35 -6.09 -16.01 8.96
CA GLU A 35 -6.71 -17.30 9.28
C GLU A 35 -5.71 -18.34 9.77
N LYS A 36 -4.50 -18.35 9.20
CA LYS A 36 -3.41 -19.27 9.60
C LYS A 36 -2.92 -18.98 11.01
N ASP A 37 -2.70 -17.71 11.34
CA ASP A 37 -2.26 -17.25 12.66
C ASP A 37 -2.87 -15.88 13.00
N ARG A 38 -3.79 -15.89 13.95
CA ARG A 38 -4.57 -14.71 14.37
C ARG A 38 -3.72 -13.60 15.00
N ASN A 39 -2.59 -13.97 15.59
CA ASN A 39 -1.73 -13.04 16.33
C ASN A 39 -0.48 -12.66 15.55
N LYS A 40 -0.30 -13.22 14.33
CA LYS A 40 0.87 -12.93 13.53
C LYS A 40 0.95 -11.45 13.19
N LEU A 41 2.07 -10.85 13.62
CA LEU A 41 2.35 -9.44 13.37
C LEU A 41 2.60 -9.19 11.88
N ALA A 42 1.91 -8.21 11.32
CA ALA A 42 2.01 -7.83 9.92
C ALA A 42 2.74 -6.48 9.73
N MET A 43 2.53 -5.54 10.67
CA MET A 43 3.11 -4.21 10.58
C MET A 43 3.37 -3.62 11.96
N ILE A 44 4.53 -3.00 12.12
CA ILE A 44 4.87 -2.09 13.22
C ILE A 44 5.01 -0.69 12.62
N TRP A 45 4.22 0.26 13.08
CA TRP A 45 4.31 1.66 12.68
C TRP A 45 4.79 2.51 13.84
N VAL A 46 5.74 3.40 13.57
CA VAL A 46 6.31 4.34 14.56
C VAL A 46 6.47 5.70 13.91
N ASN A 47 6.10 6.77 14.61
CA ASN A 47 6.36 8.15 14.16
C ASN A 47 7.56 8.78 14.89
N GLN A 48 7.91 10.00 14.49
CA GLN A 48 9.02 10.76 15.11
C GLN A 48 8.75 11.18 16.56
N GLN A 49 7.50 11.19 17.02
CA GLN A 49 7.11 11.47 18.40
C GLN A 49 7.20 10.24 19.30
N GLY A 50 7.54 9.07 18.73
CA GLY A 50 7.63 7.81 19.46
C GLY A 50 6.28 7.12 19.66
N GLU A 51 5.22 7.61 19.03
CA GLU A 51 3.95 6.89 19.00
C GLU A 51 4.12 5.60 18.20
N GLU A 52 3.65 4.49 18.76
CA GLU A 52 3.78 3.14 18.20
C GLU A 52 2.41 2.51 18.00
N LYS A 53 2.21 1.86 16.85
CA LYS A 53 1.04 1.02 16.56
C LYS A 53 1.49 -0.30 15.96
N LYS A 54 0.94 -1.39 16.48
CA LYS A 54 1.19 -2.75 15.98
C LYS A 54 -0.09 -3.32 15.38
N TYR A 55 0.03 -3.92 14.20
CA TYR A 55 -1.09 -4.52 13.49
C TYR A 55 -0.76 -5.98 13.17
N SER A 56 -1.61 -6.90 13.60
CA SER A 56 -1.61 -8.27 13.11
C SER A 56 -2.21 -8.34 11.70
N PHE A 57 -2.02 -9.46 11.00
CA PHE A 57 -2.73 -9.71 9.75
C PHE A 57 -4.25 -9.68 9.94
N ARG A 58 -4.73 -10.10 11.12
CA ARG A 58 -6.16 -10.03 11.48
C ARG A 58 -6.65 -8.59 11.60
N ASP A 59 -5.86 -7.70 12.18
CA ASP A 59 -6.21 -6.28 12.25
C ASP A 59 -6.28 -5.67 10.86
N LEU A 60 -5.28 -5.95 10.00
CA LEU A 60 -5.28 -5.50 8.61
C LEU A 60 -6.48 -6.07 7.82
N LYS A 61 -6.82 -7.35 8.01
CA LYS A 61 -8.03 -7.95 7.43
C LYS A 61 -9.28 -7.17 7.83
N ASN A 62 -9.48 -6.92 9.12
CA ASN A 62 -10.68 -6.26 9.64
C ASN A 62 -10.76 -4.79 9.17
N LEU A 63 -9.67 -4.03 9.32
CA LEU A 63 -9.63 -2.62 8.93
C LEU A 63 -9.77 -2.42 7.42
N SER A 64 -9.15 -3.29 6.62
CA SER A 64 -9.29 -3.21 5.16
C SER A 64 -10.69 -3.62 4.69
N ASN A 65 -11.37 -4.53 5.40
CA ASN A 65 -12.77 -4.86 5.13
C ASN A 65 -13.69 -3.66 5.43
N GLN A 66 -13.45 -2.97 6.55
CA GLN A 66 -14.19 -1.73 6.88
C GLN A 66 -13.95 -0.66 5.82
N ALA A 67 -12.68 -0.42 5.44
CA ALA A 67 -12.34 0.53 4.39
C ALA A 67 -13.03 0.19 3.06
N ALA A 68 -13.02 -1.07 2.64
CA ALA A 68 -13.69 -1.50 1.41
C ALA A 68 -15.21 -1.27 1.47
N ASN A 69 -15.85 -1.57 2.60
CA ASN A 69 -17.30 -1.32 2.79
C ASN A 69 -17.63 0.18 2.73
N ILE A 70 -16.78 1.03 3.32
CA ILE A 70 -16.95 2.48 3.25
C ILE A 70 -16.79 2.97 1.81
N LEU A 71 -15.77 2.50 1.08
CA LEU A 71 -15.58 2.84 -0.33
C LEU A 71 -16.81 2.48 -1.19
N VAL A 72 -17.40 1.30 -0.97
CA VAL A 72 -18.66 0.88 -1.63
C VAL A 72 -19.81 1.82 -1.27
N LYS A 73 -19.96 2.20 0.00
CA LYS A 73 -20.98 3.16 0.46
C LYS A 73 -20.91 4.48 -0.31
N TYR A 74 -19.69 4.92 -0.63
CA TYR A 74 -19.43 6.13 -1.42
C TYR A 74 -19.30 5.88 -2.93
N GLY A 75 -19.84 4.77 -3.41
CA GLY A 75 -20.05 4.48 -4.82
C GLY A 75 -18.84 3.96 -5.59
N ILE A 76 -17.76 3.57 -4.91
CA ILE A 76 -16.60 2.94 -5.58
C ILE A 76 -16.93 1.48 -5.90
N GLN A 77 -16.66 1.09 -7.14
CA GLN A 77 -16.90 -0.24 -7.67
C GLN A 77 -15.62 -0.83 -8.27
N LYS A 78 -15.67 -2.13 -8.60
CA LYS A 78 -14.57 -2.80 -9.32
C LYS A 78 -14.24 -2.05 -10.61
N GLY A 79 -12.94 -1.78 -10.83
CA GLY A 79 -12.43 -1.06 -11.98
C GLY A 79 -12.45 0.47 -11.85
N ASP A 80 -13.15 1.04 -10.86
CA ASP A 80 -13.05 2.47 -10.58
C ASP A 80 -11.63 2.82 -10.13
N ARG A 81 -11.15 4.00 -10.55
CA ARG A 81 -9.81 4.47 -10.24
C ARG A 81 -9.83 5.42 -9.04
N VAL A 82 -8.94 5.13 -8.08
CA VAL A 82 -8.82 5.92 -6.84
C VAL A 82 -7.38 6.39 -6.68
N LEU A 83 -7.18 7.69 -6.55
CA LEU A 83 -5.88 8.29 -6.27
C LEU A 83 -5.64 8.30 -4.76
N LEU A 84 -4.51 7.75 -4.32
CA LEU A 84 -4.14 7.62 -2.91
C LEU A 84 -2.90 8.48 -2.64
N MET A 85 -3.10 9.66 -2.04
CA MET A 85 -2.04 10.63 -1.73
C MET A 85 -1.92 10.80 -0.21
N LEU A 86 -1.27 9.86 0.44
CA LEU A 86 -1.05 9.81 1.88
C LEU A 86 0.42 9.63 2.22
N PRO A 87 0.88 10.24 3.30
CA PRO A 87 2.21 9.94 3.85
C PRO A 87 2.24 8.52 4.46
N ARG A 88 3.30 8.19 5.22
CA ARG A 88 3.51 6.86 5.80
C ARG A 88 2.61 6.58 7.01
N VAL A 89 1.32 6.92 6.93
CA VAL A 89 0.32 6.63 7.97
C VAL A 89 -0.29 5.24 7.77
N PRO A 90 -0.73 4.54 8.84
CA PRO A 90 -1.30 3.19 8.73
C PRO A 90 -2.47 3.07 7.74
N GLU A 91 -3.27 4.11 7.64
CA GLU A 91 -4.42 4.21 6.75
C GLU A 91 -4.03 3.98 5.28
N TRP A 92 -2.79 4.35 4.88
CA TRP A 92 -2.32 4.09 3.52
C TRP A 92 -2.34 2.59 3.19
N TRP A 93 -1.82 1.73 4.07
CA TRP A 93 -1.84 0.27 3.89
C TRP A 93 -3.24 -0.31 3.96
N ILE A 94 -4.05 0.20 4.89
CA ILE A 94 -5.45 -0.21 5.06
C ILE A 94 -6.25 0.05 3.78
N PHE A 95 -6.13 1.24 3.20
CA PHE A 95 -6.81 1.59 1.94
C PHE A 95 -6.24 0.85 0.74
N VAL A 96 -4.93 0.61 0.66
CA VAL A 96 -4.34 -0.22 -0.40
C VAL A 96 -4.97 -1.60 -0.40
N ILE A 97 -5.03 -2.28 0.75
CA ILE A 97 -5.64 -3.61 0.85
C ILE A 97 -7.14 -3.54 0.55
N GLY A 98 -7.86 -2.55 1.09
CA GLY A 98 -9.29 -2.37 0.87
C GLY A 98 -9.66 -2.16 -0.60
N LEU A 99 -8.91 -1.32 -1.31
CA LEU A 99 -9.07 -1.08 -2.76
C LEU A 99 -8.80 -2.34 -3.58
N ILE A 100 -7.73 -3.09 -3.24
CA ILE A 100 -7.41 -4.36 -3.91
C ILE A 100 -8.54 -5.38 -3.68
N LYS A 101 -9.05 -5.53 -2.45
CA LYS A 101 -10.19 -6.41 -2.15
C LYS A 101 -11.41 -6.06 -2.98
N LEU A 102 -11.70 -4.79 -3.12
CA LEU A 102 -12.80 -4.30 -3.95
C LEU A 102 -12.58 -4.52 -5.45
N GLY A 103 -11.34 -4.74 -5.89
CA GLY A 103 -10.96 -4.77 -7.29
C GLY A 103 -10.98 -3.38 -7.95
N ALA A 104 -10.91 -2.31 -7.16
CA ALA A 104 -10.68 -0.96 -7.64
C ALA A 104 -9.22 -0.79 -8.06
N VAL A 105 -8.96 0.17 -8.95
CA VAL A 105 -7.62 0.46 -9.44
C VAL A 105 -7.01 1.58 -8.61
N LEU A 106 -6.06 1.24 -7.74
CA LEU A 106 -5.40 2.23 -6.90
C LEU A 106 -4.25 2.94 -7.65
N CYS A 107 -4.04 4.20 -7.32
CA CYS A 107 -2.91 4.98 -7.82
C CYS A 107 -2.22 5.69 -6.65
N PRO A 108 -1.15 5.12 -6.08
CA PRO A 108 -0.36 5.80 -5.06
C PRO A 108 0.35 7.01 -5.66
N CYS A 109 0.31 8.12 -4.95
CA CYS A 109 0.97 9.36 -5.35
C CYS A 109 1.78 9.98 -4.21
N PRO A 110 2.94 10.59 -4.51
CA PRO A 110 3.72 11.32 -3.52
C PRO A 110 2.94 12.53 -2.97
N THR A 111 3.10 12.80 -1.68
CA THR A 111 2.46 13.96 -1.03
C THR A 111 3.06 15.31 -1.44
N MET A 112 4.26 15.30 -2.02
CA MET A 112 4.94 16.50 -2.52
C MET A 112 4.45 17.01 -3.88
N LEU A 113 3.43 16.38 -4.48
CA LEU A 113 2.83 16.84 -5.73
C LEU A 113 2.34 18.28 -5.60
N THR A 114 2.56 19.08 -6.66
CA THR A 114 1.96 20.41 -6.81
C THR A 114 0.49 20.29 -7.22
N THR A 115 -0.27 21.38 -7.12
CA THR A 115 -1.65 21.45 -7.61
C THR A 115 -1.76 21.12 -9.11
N LYS A 116 -0.80 21.60 -9.92
CA LYS A 116 -0.71 21.25 -11.35
C LYS A 116 -0.56 19.74 -11.55
N ASP A 117 0.30 19.09 -10.76
CA ASP A 117 0.54 17.64 -10.86
C ASP A 117 -0.71 16.84 -10.45
N ILE A 118 -1.40 17.28 -9.40
CA ILE A 118 -2.64 16.64 -8.92
C ILE A 118 -3.72 16.74 -10.00
N ARG A 119 -3.96 17.94 -10.54
CA ARG A 119 -4.92 18.17 -11.62
C ARG A 119 -4.64 17.30 -12.84
N TYR A 120 -3.38 17.28 -13.28
CA TYR A 120 -2.98 16.46 -14.41
C TYR A 120 -3.31 14.99 -14.19
N ARG A 121 -2.90 14.42 -13.04
CA ARG A 121 -3.13 13.00 -12.73
C ARG A 121 -4.61 12.67 -12.62
N LEU A 122 -5.38 13.48 -11.91
CA LEU A 122 -6.83 13.28 -11.76
C LEU A 122 -7.53 13.19 -13.11
N ASN A 123 -7.22 14.12 -14.02
CA ASN A 123 -7.83 14.18 -15.36
C ASN A 123 -7.30 13.07 -16.29
N ALA A 124 -5.98 12.89 -16.38
CA ALA A 124 -5.38 11.89 -17.24
C ALA A 124 -5.81 10.46 -16.86
N GLY A 125 -5.90 10.18 -15.56
CA GLY A 125 -6.34 8.89 -15.05
C GLY A 125 -7.86 8.75 -14.92
N LYS A 126 -8.64 9.83 -15.09
CA LYS A 126 -10.09 9.85 -14.86
C LYS A 126 -10.45 9.25 -13.50
N PHE A 127 -9.80 9.74 -12.45
CA PHE A 127 -10.02 9.25 -11.10
C PHE A 127 -11.36 9.69 -10.55
N LYS A 128 -12.08 8.78 -9.94
CA LYS A 128 -13.40 8.99 -9.35
C LYS A 128 -13.32 9.48 -7.91
N MET A 129 -12.27 9.08 -7.20
CA MET A 129 -12.03 9.44 -5.81
C MET A 129 -10.57 9.79 -5.59
N ILE A 130 -10.33 10.73 -4.66
CA ILE A 130 -9.03 10.96 -4.04
C ILE A 130 -9.11 10.73 -2.55
N ILE A 131 -8.12 10.01 -1.99
CA ILE A 131 -7.95 9.79 -0.55
C ILE A 131 -6.68 10.52 -0.14
N THR A 132 -6.81 11.43 0.83
CA THR A 132 -5.68 12.21 1.35
C THR A 132 -5.87 12.51 2.85
N ASN A 133 -5.04 13.38 3.40
CA ASN A 133 -5.11 13.86 4.78
C ASN A 133 -5.34 15.37 4.83
N MET A 134 -5.60 15.90 6.04
CA MET A 134 -5.86 17.33 6.24
C MET A 134 -4.73 18.23 5.73
N GLU A 135 -3.47 17.81 5.94
CA GLU A 135 -2.28 18.55 5.50
C GLU A 135 -2.28 18.87 4.00
N HIS A 136 -2.82 17.95 3.19
CA HIS A 136 -2.78 18.04 1.73
C HIS A 136 -4.11 18.37 1.08
N SER A 137 -5.21 18.47 1.86
CA SER A 137 -6.56 18.75 1.36
C SER A 137 -6.66 20.04 0.57
N ALA A 138 -6.00 21.10 1.03
CA ALA A 138 -6.03 22.41 0.37
C ALA A 138 -5.50 22.38 -1.07
N LYS A 139 -4.51 21.52 -1.38
CA LYS A 139 -4.00 21.34 -2.74
C LYS A 139 -5.05 20.71 -3.67
N VAL A 140 -5.86 19.81 -3.12
CA VAL A 140 -6.93 19.12 -3.86
C VAL A 140 -8.09 20.04 -4.11
N GLU A 141 -8.50 20.84 -3.10
CA GLU A 141 -9.56 21.83 -3.22
C GLU A 141 -9.34 22.78 -4.40
N GLN A 142 -8.11 23.27 -4.58
CA GLN A 142 -7.75 24.22 -5.64
C GLN A 142 -7.97 23.69 -7.06
N VAL A 143 -8.11 22.37 -7.24
CA VAL A 143 -8.21 21.75 -8.57
C VAL A 143 -9.50 20.95 -8.76
N THR A 144 -10.33 20.85 -7.72
CA THR A 144 -11.54 20.00 -7.75
C THR A 144 -12.49 20.36 -8.87
N GLU A 145 -12.76 21.65 -9.07
CA GLU A 145 -13.70 22.13 -10.10
C GLU A 145 -13.23 21.83 -11.53
N GLU A 146 -11.92 21.67 -11.72
CA GLU A 146 -11.31 21.34 -13.02
C GLU A 146 -11.23 19.82 -13.28
N CYS A 147 -11.71 18.98 -12.34
CA CYS A 147 -11.60 17.52 -12.39
C CYS A 147 -12.98 16.86 -12.46
N SER A 148 -13.60 16.87 -13.63
CA SER A 148 -15.01 16.47 -13.85
C SER A 148 -15.33 15.01 -13.45
N THR A 149 -14.35 14.11 -13.40
CA THR A 149 -14.55 12.72 -12.97
C THR A 149 -14.44 12.52 -11.47
N LEU A 150 -13.89 13.49 -10.74
CA LEU A 150 -13.70 13.42 -9.29
C LEU A 150 -15.03 13.68 -8.58
N THR A 151 -15.69 12.61 -8.12
CA THR A 151 -16.99 12.68 -7.47
C THR A 151 -16.91 12.59 -5.95
N CYS A 152 -15.77 12.14 -5.39
CA CYS A 152 -15.61 11.95 -3.96
C CYS A 152 -14.20 12.33 -3.50
N ARG A 153 -14.13 13.05 -2.39
CA ARG A 153 -12.90 13.44 -1.69
C ARG A 153 -12.94 12.87 -0.29
N PHE A 154 -11.86 12.23 0.12
CA PHE A 154 -11.82 11.43 1.34
C PHE A 154 -10.64 11.84 2.23
N LEU A 155 -10.91 12.07 3.53
CA LEU A 155 -9.91 12.40 4.54
C LEU A 155 -9.71 11.25 5.51
N VAL A 156 -8.45 10.93 5.84
CA VAL A 156 -8.12 9.88 6.81
C VAL A 156 -7.97 10.38 8.25
N ASP A 157 -7.81 11.69 8.47
CA ASP A 157 -7.41 12.28 9.76
C ASP A 157 -8.19 13.55 10.14
N GLY A 158 -9.39 13.73 9.68
CA GLY A 158 -10.15 14.94 10.01
C GLY A 158 -11.49 15.02 9.30
N ALA A 159 -12.10 16.20 9.33
CA ALA A 159 -13.36 16.48 8.67
C ALA A 159 -13.33 17.87 8.04
N LEU A 160 -13.80 17.96 6.80
CA LEU A 160 -14.02 19.21 6.06
C LEU A 160 -15.38 19.18 5.36
N PRO A 161 -16.06 20.32 5.18
CA PRO A 161 -17.27 20.38 4.38
C PRO A 161 -17.04 19.83 2.96
N GLY A 162 -17.93 18.96 2.49
CA GLY A 162 -17.82 18.35 1.15
C GLY A 162 -16.77 17.21 1.04
N TRP A 163 -16.17 16.79 2.14
CA TRP A 163 -15.28 15.63 2.23
C TRP A 163 -15.89 14.54 3.08
N VAL A 164 -15.60 13.29 2.74
CA VAL A 164 -15.89 12.14 3.60
C VAL A 164 -14.78 12.00 4.64
N SER A 165 -15.16 11.89 5.92
CA SER A 165 -14.22 11.69 7.03
C SER A 165 -14.14 10.23 7.43
N PHE A 166 -12.97 9.59 7.28
CA PHE A 166 -12.76 8.20 7.68
C PHE A 166 -12.92 7.98 9.19
N PRO A 167 -12.38 8.84 10.09
CA PRO A 167 -12.63 8.70 11.51
C PRO A 167 -14.10 8.72 11.87
N SER A 168 -14.89 9.58 11.22
CA SER A 168 -16.35 9.64 11.44
C SER A 168 -17.07 8.39 10.97
N GLU A 169 -16.63 7.81 9.86
CA GLU A 169 -17.20 6.55 9.33
C GLU A 169 -16.88 5.33 10.21
N LEU A 170 -15.72 5.31 10.87
CA LEU A 170 -15.33 4.23 11.79
C LEU A 170 -16.16 4.23 13.08
N LEU A 171 -16.74 5.37 13.49
CA LEU A 171 -17.65 5.46 14.65
C LEU A 171 -18.98 4.74 14.39
N TYR A 172 -19.38 4.58 13.12
CA TYR A 172 -20.53 3.79 12.72
C TYR A 172 -20.00 2.46 12.16
N PRO A 173 -19.98 1.37 12.94
CA PRO A 173 -19.32 0.14 12.54
C PRO A 173 -19.93 -0.41 11.24
N ALA A 174 -19.24 -0.16 10.14
CA ALA A 174 -19.46 -0.95 8.94
C ALA A 174 -19.23 -2.43 9.31
N PRO A 175 -20.03 -3.39 8.79
CA PRO A 175 -19.86 -4.79 9.11
C PRO A 175 -18.41 -5.20 8.95
N VAL A 176 -17.79 -5.77 9.99
CA VAL A 176 -16.40 -6.27 9.98
C VAL A 176 -16.22 -7.38 8.93
N SER A 177 -17.31 -8.08 8.62
CA SER A 177 -17.37 -9.01 7.51
C SER A 177 -17.60 -8.24 6.21
N PHE A 178 -16.51 -7.80 5.57
CA PHE A 178 -16.54 -7.78 4.13
C PHE A 178 -16.56 -9.25 3.68
N ARG A 179 -17.75 -9.82 3.68
CA ARG A 179 -17.97 -11.05 2.91
C ARG A 179 -17.45 -10.70 1.54
N SER A 180 -16.47 -11.50 1.07
CA SER A 180 -15.97 -11.46 -0.30
C SER A 180 -16.96 -10.63 -1.07
N VAL A 181 -16.61 -9.41 -1.52
CA VAL A 181 -17.55 -8.78 -2.40
C VAL A 181 -17.86 -9.90 -3.36
N SER A 182 -18.83 -10.71 -2.98
CA SER A 182 -19.62 -11.26 -4.02
C SER A 182 -20.03 -9.97 -4.69
N HIS A 183 -19.16 -9.55 -5.58
CA HIS A 183 -19.38 -8.48 -6.52
C HIS A 183 -20.88 -8.48 -6.68
N PRO A 184 -21.62 -7.38 -6.78
CA PRO A 184 -23.04 -7.48 -7.07
C PRO A 184 -23.35 -8.49 -8.16
N SER A 185 -22.36 -8.91 -8.96
CA SER A 185 -22.37 -9.97 -9.96
C SER A 185 -21.76 -11.31 -9.52
N GLY A 186 -21.34 -11.52 -8.27
CA GLY A 186 -20.66 -12.77 -7.81
C GLY A 186 -19.30 -13.05 -8.45
N LYS A 187 -18.72 -12.11 -9.18
CA LYS A 187 -17.48 -12.34 -9.95
C LYS A 187 -16.24 -12.11 -9.10
N LYS A 188 -15.40 -13.13 -8.96
CA LYS A 188 -14.05 -13.04 -8.37
C LYS A 188 -13.17 -12.10 -9.20
N THR A 189 -12.12 -11.55 -8.58
CA THR A 189 -11.09 -10.78 -9.28
C THR A 189 -10.25 -11.73 -10.13
N LEU A 190 -10.13 -11.47 -11.43
CA LEU A 190 -9.18 -12.18 -12.31
C LEU A 190 -7.76 -11.69 -12.06
N ALA A 191 -6.77 -12.57 -12.21
CA ALA A 191 -5.36 -12.17 -12.14
C ALA A 191 -4.97 -11.11 -13.18
N THR A 192 -5.71 -11.06 -14.29
CA THR A 192 -5.54 -10.09 -15.38
C THR A 192 -6.31 -8.79 -15.19
N ASP A 193 -7.18 -8.69 -14.19
CA ASP A 193 -7.92 -7.45 -13.93
C ASP A 193 -6.95 -6.32 -13.55
N PRO A 194 -7.20 -5.07 -13.97
CA PRO A 194 -6.47 -3.89 -13.54
C PRO A 194 -6.45 -3.75 -12.00
N MET A 195 -5.28 -3.39 -11.42
CA MET A 195 -5.14 -3.24 -9.98
C MET A 195 -4.47 -1.94 -9.56
N LEU A 196 -3.39 -1.56 -10.26
CA LEU A 196 -2.48 -0.52 -9.77
C LEU A 196 -1.97 0.33 -10.92
N ILE A 197 -1.95 1.65 -10.72
CA ILE A 197 -1.35 2.62 -11.65
C ILE A 197 -0.19 3.32 -10.97
N TYR A 198 0.96 3.41 -11.65
CA TYR A 198 2.02 4.34 -11.33
C TYR A 198 2.23 5.36 -12.43
N PHE A 199 2.46 6.60 -12.03
CA PHE A 199 2.95 7.63 -12.95
C PHE A 199 4.48 7.62 -12.95
N THR A 200 5.06 7.48 -14.14
CA THR A 200 6.51 7.49 -14.36
C THR A 200 6.92 8.77 -15.07
N SER A 201 8.15 9.26 -14.80
CA SER A 201 8.72 10.38 -15.54
C SER A 201 8.84 10.00 -17.02
N GLY A 202 8.09 10.69 -17.88
CA GLY A 202 8.25 10.56 -19.32
C GLY A 202 9.50 11.31 -19.81
N THR A 203 10.12 10.82 -20.87
CA THR A 203 11.25 11.52 -21.53
C THR A 203 10.82 12.78 -22.28
N THR A 204 9.52 12.99 -22.49
CA THR A 204 8.97 13.98 -23.41
C THR A 204 7.82 14.81 -22.81
N GLY A 205 7.89 15.19 -21.54
CA GLY A 205 6.89 16.08 -20.94
C GLY A 205 6.09 15.46 -19.79
N GLU A 206 4.76 15.35 -19.89
CA GLU A 206 3.88 14.93 -18.80
C GLU A 206 4.09 13.45 -18.38
N PRO A 207 3.92 13.10 -17.09
CA PRO A 207 4.10 11.75 -16.58
C PRO A 207 3.18 10.73 -17.28
N LYS A 208 3.73 9.55 -17.60
CA LYS A 208 2.98 8.46 -18.23
C LYS A 208 2.40 7.50 -17.20
N MET A 209 1.20 7.02 -17.44
CA MET A 209 0.57 5.98 -16.62
C MET A 209 1.06 4.59 -17.01
N VAL A 210 1.50 3.81 -16.04
CA VAL A 210 1.82 2.38 -16.17
C VAL A 210 0.80 1.60 -15.36
N LEU A 211 0.03 0.77 -16.05
CA LEU A 211 -1.02 -0.07 -15.44
C LEU A 211 -0.48 -1.46 -15.14
N HIS A 212 -0.68 -1.92 -13.92
CA HIS A 212 -0.39 -3.27 -13.45
C HIS A 212 -1.69 -4.01 -13.12
N ASN A 213 -1.69 -5.31 -13.32
CA ASN A 213 -2.83 -6.18 -13.03
C ASN A 213 -2.75 -6.85 -11.65
N GLN A 214 -3.76 -7.64 -11.28
CA GLN A 214 -3.84 -8.31 -9.98
C GLN A 214 -2.72 -9.33 -9.75
N SER A 215 -2.05 -9.84 -10.79
CA SER A 215 -0.90 -10.77 -10.64
C SER A 215 0.41 -10.05 -10.28
N TYR A 216 0.47 -8.71 -10.36
CA TYR A 216 1.67 -7.92 -10.05
C TYR A 216 2.34 -8.27 -8.70
N PRO A 217 1.59 -8.47 -7.59
CA PRO A 217 2.16 -8.85 -6.31
C PRO A 217 2.99 -10.15 -6.35
N LEU A 218 2.59 -11.13 -7.17
CA LEU A 218 3.28 -12.42 -7.27
C LEU A 218 4.70 -12.27 -7.81
N GLY A 219 4.93 -11.32 -8.73
CA GLY A 219 6.28 -11.03 -9.24
C GLY A 219 7.26 -10.55 -8.16
N HIS A 220 6.75 -9.93 -7.09
CA HIS A 220 7.58 -9.44 -5.99
C HIS A 220 8.02 -10.52 -5.00
N LEU A 221 7.55 -11.77 -5.15
CA LEU A 221 8.06 -12.90 -4.41
C LEU A 221 9.55 -13.13 -4.69
N VAL A 222 9.98 -12.96 -5.95
CA VAL A 222 11.40 -13.04 -6.35
C VAL A 222 12.21 -12.00 -5.58
N THR A 223 11.77 -10.76 -5.59
CA THR A 223 12.46 -9.66 -4.91
C THR A 223 12.57 -9.91 -3.40
N ALA A 224 11.49 -10.31 -2.76
CA ALA A 224 11.48 -10.51 -1.31
C ALA A 224 12.32 -11.72 -0.90
N ARG A 225 12.12 -12.89 -1.54
CA ARG A 225 12.79 -14.13 -1.14
C ARG A 225 14.24 -14.21 -1.57
N LEU A 226 14.54 -13.83 -2.82
CA LEU A 226 15.84 -14.12 -3.43
C LEU A 226 16.81 -12.95 -3.36
N TRP A 227 16.31 -11.71 -3.25
CA TRP A 227 17.16 -10.53 -3.14
C TRP A 227 17.19 -9.95 -1.73
N GLN A 228 16.02 -9.81 -1.07
CA GLN A 228 15.93 -9.27 0.28
C GLN A 228 16.06 -10.34 1.36
N ASP A 229 16.05 -11.62 0.98
CA ASP A 229 16.12 -12.82 1.85
C ASP A 229 15.06 -12.81 2.97
N VAL A 230 13.84 -12.37 2.64
CA VAL A 230 12.75 -12.22 3.60
C VAL A 230 12.01 -13.53 3.82
N SER A 231 11.78 -13.86 5.09
CA SER A 231 11.00 -14.99 5.56
C SER A 231 9.88 -14.59 6.52
N GLU A 232 9.09 -15.53 6.98
CA GLU A 232 7.95 -15.26 7.88
C GLU A 232 8.36 -14.84 9.32
N GLN A 233 9.63 -15.00 9.70
CA GLN A 233 10.18 -14.60 10.99
C GLN A 233 10.76 -13.19 10.98
N ASP A 234 10.92 -12.60 9.81
CA ASP A 234 11.63 -11.33 9.67
C ASP A 234 10.76 -10.11 10.00
N VAL A 235 11.44 -9.11 10.59
CA VAL A 235 10.96 -7.73 10.61
C VAL A 235 11.73 -6.95 9.54
N HIS A 236 11.03 -6.59 8.48
CA HIS A 236 11.62 -5.96 7.29
C HIS A 236 11.43 -4.45 7.27
N PHE A 237 12.50 -3.69 7.07
CA PHE A 237 12.44 -2.27 6.82
C PHE A 237 12.91 -1.88 5.42
N THR A 238 12.08 -1.18 4.68
CA THR A 238 12.47 -0.49 3.44
C THR A 238 12.22 1.01 3.56
N SER A 239 13.25 1.82 3.30
CA SER A 239 13.08 3.27 3.19
C SER A 239 12.51 3.63 1.82
N SER A 240 11.22 3.93 1.78
CA SER A 240 10.53 4.44 0.60
C SER A 240 9.34 5.30 0.99
N ASP A 241 9.03 6.28 0.17
CA ASP A 241 7.78 7.02 0.24
C ASP A 241 6.62 6.20 -0.35
N THR A 242 5.42 6.44 0.18
CA THR A 242 4.19 5.73 -0.19
C THR A 242 3.74 5.94 -1.63
N GLY A 243 4.13 7.05 -2.24
CA GLY A 243 3.81 7.38 -3.63
C GLY A 243 4.72 6.74 -4.69
N TRP A 244 5.76 6.01 -4.29
CA TRP A 244 6.73 5.41 -5.21
C TRP A 244 6.53 3.91 -5.35
N ALA A 245 6.78 3.37 -6.54
CA ALA A 245 6.72 1.94 -6.80
C ALA A 245 7.62 1.11 -5.86
N LYS A 246 8.73 1.67 -5.37
CA LYS A 246 9.58 1.05 -4.36
C LYS A 246 8.81 0.69 -3.07
N CYS A 247 7.78 1.44 -2.70
CA CYS A 247 6.95 1.10 -1.55
C CYS A 247 6.20 -0.23 -1.78
N ALA A 248 5.66 -0.45 -2.96
CA ALA A 248 4.92 -1.66 -3.29
C ALA A 248 5.79 -2.92 -3.21
N TRP A 249 6.98 -2.91 -3.81
CA TRP A 249 7.86 -4.07 -3.80
C TRP A 249 8.75 -4.20 -2.55
N GLY A 250 8.90 -3.13 -1.78
CA GLY A 250 9.74 -3.11 -0.59
C GLY A 250 8.99 -3.15 0.74
N LYS A 251 7.69 -2.84 0.79
CA LYS A 251 6.92 -2.72 2.04
C LYS A 251 5.50 -3.29 1.97
N ILE A 252 5.17 -4.11 0.99
CA ILE A 252 3.82 -4.66 0.88
C ILE A 252 3.87 -6.08 0.34
N PHE A 253 4.02 -6.20 -1.00
CA PHE A 253 3.63 -7.41 -1.70
C PHE A 253 4.48 -8.61 -1.36
N GLY A 254 5.75 -8.60 -1.71
CA GLY A 254 6.64 -9.73 -1.48
C GLY A 254 6.81 -10.05 0.00
N GLN A 255 6.93 -9.03 0.86
CA GLN A 255 7.11 -9.19 2.29
C GLN A 255 5.91 -9.88 2.94
N TRP A 256 4.70 -9.45 2.61
CA TRP A 256 3.50 -10.07 3.16
C TRP A 256 3.15 -11.42 2.51
N ILE A 257 3.53 -11.67 1.25
CA ILE A 257 3.46 -13.02 0.67
C ILE A 257 4.35 -13.97 1.49
N CYS A 258 5.55 -13.53 1.88
CA CYS A 258 6.44 -14.29 2.77
C CYS A 258 5.94 -14.37 4.22
N GLY A 259 4.96 -13.56 4.62
CA GLY A 259 4.45 -13.50 5.99
C GLY A 259 5.33 -12.71 6.95
N ALA A 260 6.25 -11.90 6.46
CA ALA A 260 7.08 -11.03 7.29
C ALA A 260 6.29 -9.87 7.89
N CYS A 261 6.78 -9.37 9.03
CA CYS A 261 6.34 -8.10 9.57
C CYS A 261 7.05 -6.96 8.85
N ILE A 262 6.34 -5.94 8.38
CA ILE A 262 6.96 -4.71 7.88
C ILE A 262 7.11 -3.68 9.00
N PHE A 263 8.28 -3.06 9.08
CA PHE A 263 8.50 -1.90 9.94
C PHE A 263 8.32 -0.61 9.13
N VAL A 264 7.50 0.30 9.63
CA VAL A 264 7.20 1.58 9.02
C VAL A 264 7.62 2.71 9.96
N TYR A 265 8.60 3.50 9.54
CA TYR A 265 8.98 4.72 10.24
C TYR A 265 8.39 5.93 9.51
N ASP A 266 7.42 6.60 10.14
CA ASP A 266 6.79 7.81 9.60
C ASP A 266 7.62 9.04 9.93
N VAL A 267 8.54 9.35 9.04
CA VAL A 267 9.38 10.55 9.11
C VAL A 267 8.70 11.68 8.35
N ARG A 268 8.55 12.81 9.01
CA ARG A 268 8.10 14.06 8.40
C ARG A 268 9.30 15.01 8.27
N GLY A 269 9.49 15.56 7.08
CA GLY A 269 10.63 16.44 6.80
C GLY A 269 11.95 15.70 6.55
N LYS A 270 13.06 16.24 7.05
CA LYS A 270 14.41 15.75 6.74
C LYS A 270 14.73 14.48 7.54
N PHE A 271 15.19 13.43 6.84
CA PHE A 271 15.68 12.20 7.46
C PHE A 271 16.92 12.45 8.33
N LYS A 272 16.97 11.85 9.52
CA LYS A 272 18.12 11.84 10.42
C LYS A 272 18.50 10.40 10.75
N ALA A 273 19.75 10.06 10.46
CA ALA A 273 20.27 8.71 10.69
C ALA A 273 20.28 8.32 12.18
N THR A 274 20.61 9.29 13.05
CA THR A 274 20.64 9.14 14.51
C THR A 274 19.26 8.77 15.11
N GLU A 275 18.17 9.12 14.45
CA GLU A 275 16.82 8.73 14.87
C GLU A 275 16.48 7.31 14.44
N LEU A 276 17.04 6.82 13.32
CA LEU A 276 16.75 5.48 12.79
C LEU A 276 17.57 4.39 13.49
N LEU A 277 18.84 4.61 13.79
CA LEU A 277 19.71 3.58 14.36
C LEU A 277 19.16 2.91 15.63
N PRO A 278 18.67 3.66 16.64
CA PRO A 278 18.08 3.04 17.83
C PRO A 278 16.80 2.24 17.54
N LEU A 279 16.07 2.59 16.46
CA LEU A 279 14.86 1.87 16.08
C LEU A 279 15.19 0.52 15.42
N LEU A 280 16.32 0.43 14.67
CA LEU A 280 16.75 -0.83 14.08
C LEU A 280 17.02 -1.87 15.17
N GLU A 281 17.68 -1.47 16.26
CA GLU A 281 17.96 -2.32 17.43
C GLU A 281 16.67 -2.62 18.21
N LYS A 282 15.93 -1.58 18.60
CA LYS A 282 14.72 -1.70 19.43
C LYS A 282 13.67 -2.65 18.84
N TYR A 283 13.51 -2.64 17.52
CA TYR A 283 12.51 -3.46 16.83
C TYR A 283 13.09 -4.70 16.17
N GLU A 284 14.35 -5.02 16.46
CA GLU A 284 15.04 -6.22 15.95
C GLU A 284 14.87 -6.36 14.42
N ILE A 285 15.14 -5.26 13.69
CA ILE A 285 15.01 -5.24 12.23
C ILE A 285 16.02 -6.23 11.63
N SER A 286 15.52 -7.35 11.11
CA SER A 286 16.35 -8.45 10.60
C SER A 286 16.75 -8.29 9.14
N THR A 287 15.94 -7.59 8.35
CA THR A 287 16.25 -7.30 6.94
C THR A 287 16.03 -5.82 6.62
N PHE A 288 16.96 -5.24 5.84
CA PHE A 288 17.05 -3.78 5.65
C PHE A 288 17.35 -3.40 4.20
N CYS A 289 16.43 -2.63 3.58
CA CYS A 289 16.57 -2.17 2.20
C CYS A 289 16.44 -0.65 2.09
N VAL A 290 17.57 0.01 1.88
CA VAL A 290 17.64 1.47 1.73
C VAL A 290 18.56 1.88 0.59
N PRO A 291 18.42 3.09 0.04
CA PRO A 291 19.38 3.58 -0.97
C PRO A 291 20.76 3.83 -0.36
N PRO A 292 21.84 3.79 -1.16
CA PRO A 292 23.22 4.03 -0.71
C PRO A 292 23.42 5.33 0.08
N THR A 293 22.62 6.35 -0.22
CA THR A 293 22.65 7.64 0.51
C THR A 293 22.30 7.49 1.98
N ILE A 294 21.34 6.61 2.31
CA ILE A 294 20.97 6.33 3.71
C ILE A 294 22.10 5.58 4.42
N TYR A 295 22.72 4.57 3.77
CA TYR A 295 23.90 3.90 4.37
C TYR A 295 25.03 4.87 4.68
N ARG A 296 25.33 5.81 3.76
CA ARG A 296 26.34 6.85 4.03
C ARG A 296 25.99 7.72 5.24
N MET A 297 24.72 8.10 5.39
CA MET A 297 24.26 8.86 6.55
C MET A 297 24.36 8.07 7.84
N LEU A 298 24.08 6.76 7.82
CA LEU A 298 24.19 5.89 8.99
C LEU A 298 25.64 5.67 9.42
N ILE A 299 26.59 5.57 8.47
CA ILE A 299 28.02 5.41 8.77
C ILE A 299 28.61 6.69 9.39
N LEU A 300 28.07 7.86 9.07
CA LEU A 300 28.54 9.16 9.53
C LEU A 300 27.84 9.64 10.82
N ALA A 301 26.87 8.89 11.33
CA ALA A 301 26.11 9.22 12.54
C ALA A 301 26.71 8.60 13.79
#